data_a5aea016c50f52fe09d9e87d3bb65aeb
#
_entry.id   a5aea016c50f52fe09d9e87d3bb65aeb
#
_cell.length_a   1.000
_cell.length_b   1.000
_cell.length_c   1.000
_cell.angle_alpha   90.00
_cell.angle_beta   90.00
_cell.angle_gamma   90.00
#
_symmetry.space_group_name_H-M   'P 1'
#
loop_
_entity.id
_entity.type
_entity.pdbx_description
1 polymer ?
#
loop_
_entity_poly.entity_id
_entity_poly.type
_entity_poly.pdbx_seq_one_letter_code
_entity_poly.pdbx_strand_id
1 'polypeptide(L)'
;MIAIMSLLVALVILVLALMLDLIIGDPSPNYPQRIQFKIHPTVWMGKFTQALKPHFKNPNPKIEKLNGVILGLIVILTFSLPTYFGLSIIYTYLGVIVYILVAVVILKSTICMKLETDWGKAAAKAIEIGDMNEARKYAHFSRRDNKDLTAPQIVSSVIESMSENLTDFRLSPIIYYAFFGVPGAVAFRAVNTLDGMVGFKDPEHLHIGWFSAVFDTIVNYIPARLTTLFIILAAAILGEDYKSSWKIAHRDQAKIPSTNHGWQMASMAGALRVKLEKPGQYAVGDPIEELDSNKIITALKIRNMALILGIICLLPIIALTSYYLFPL
;
A
#
# COMPACT_ATOMS: atom_id res chain seq x y z
N MET A 1 -25.07 11.73 21.86
CA MET A 1 -25.45 12.22 20.51
C MET A 1 -24.21 12.60 19.71
N ILE A 2 -23.35 13.51 20.19
CA ILE A 2 -22.11 13.95 19.50
C ILE A 2 -21.21 12.76 19.10
N ALA A 3 -20.88 11.85 20.03
CA ALA A 3 -20.02 10.70 19.74
C ALA A 3 -20.57 9.78 18.62
N ILE A 4 -21.89 9.59 18.57
CA ILE A 4 -22.54 8.81 17.51
C ILE A 4 -22.42 9.54 16.15
N MET A 5 -22.58 10.84 16.13
CA MET A 5 -22.42 11.64 14.90
C MET A 5 -20.98 11.63 14.41
N SER A 6 -19.99 11.76 15.29
CA SER A 6 -18.57 11.67 14.92
C SER A 6 -18.22 10.31 14.32
N LEU A 7 -18.72 9.22 14.94
CA LEU A 7 -18.55 7.86 14.41
C LEU A 7 -19.20 7.72 13.02
N LEU A 8 -20.43 8.20 12.86
CA LEU A 8 -21.15 8.11 11.59
C LEU A 8 -20.38 8.85 10.48
N VAL A 9 -19.88 10.05 10.76
CA VAL A 9 -19.07 10.82 9.81
C VAL A 9 -17.79 10.06 9.43
N ALA A 10 -17.08 9.49 10.41
CA ALA A 10 -15.87 8.70 10.14
C ALA A 10 -16.18 7.47 9.25
N LEU A 11 -17.24 6.73 9.55
CA LEU A 11 -17.63 5.57 8.76
C LEU A 11 -18.09 5.96 7.35
N VAL A 12 -18.86 7.04 7.20
CA VAL A 12 -19.30 7.55 5.89
C VAL A 12 -18.09 7.95 5.04
N ILE A 13 -17.11 8.65 5.60
CA ILE A 13 -15.89 9.03 4.89
C ILE A 13 -15.15 7.78 4.41
N LEU A 14 -14.95 6.78 5.29
CA LEU A 14 -14.26 5.55 4.92
C LEU A 14 -15.00 4.80 3.80
N VAL A 15 -16.29 4.54 3.98
CA VAL A 15 -17.11 3.79 3.01
C VAL A 15 -17.14 4.51 1.66
N LEU A 16 -17.39 5.81 1.64
CA LEU A 16 -17.43 6.59 0.40
C LEU A 16 -16.06 6.66 -0.28
N ALA A 17 -14.95 6.74 0.47
CA ALA A 17 -13.60 6.72 -0.10
C ALA A 17 -13.29 5.38 -0.77
N LEU A 18 -13.66 4.26 -0.14
CA LEU A 18 -13.50 2.92 -0.72
C LEU A 18 -14.38 2.73 -1.96
N MET A 19 -15.65 3.16 -1.91
CA MET A 19 -16.55 3.11 -3.07
C MET A 19 -16.02 3.98 -4.21
N LEU A 20 -15.54 5.17 -3.91
CA LEU A 20 -14.99 6.08 -4.92
C LEU A 20 -13.77 5.48 -5.60
N ASP A 21 -12.88 4.79 -4.84
CA ASP A 21 -11.76 4.08 -5.43
C ASP A 21 -12.20 2.92 -6.32
N LEU A 22 -13.19 2.13 -5.92
CA LEU A 22 -13.74 1.04 -6.73
C LEU A 22 -14.38 1.53 -8.03
N ILE A 23 -14.94 2.74 -8.05
CA ILE A 23 -15.57 3.34 -9.25
C ILE A 23 -14.52 3.97 -10.17
N ILE A 24 -13.72 4.90 -9.63
CA ILE A 24 -12.79 5.72 -10.43
C ILE A 24 -11.43 5.04 -10.57
N GLY A 25 -10.91 4.42 -9.48
CA GLY A 25 -9.55 3.90 -9.38
C GLY A 25 -8.48 4.99 -9.29
N ASP A 26 -7.24 4.55 -9.26
CA ASP A 26 -6.08 5.43 -9.35
C ASP A 26 -5.63 5.59 -10.82
N PRO A 27 -5.02 6.72 -11.17
CA PRO A 27 -4.48 6.93 -12.50
C PRO A 27 -3.28 6.02 -12.73
N SER A 28 -3.31 5.27 -13.85
CA SER A 28 -2.23 4.37 -14.20
C SER A 28 -0.93 5.12 -14.50
N PRO A 29 0.21 4.69 -13.94
CA PRO A 29 1.53 5.24 -14.26
C PRO A 29 1.95 5.00 -15.71
N ASN A 30 1.30 4.07 -16.42
CA ASN A 30 1.52 3.85 -17.86
C ASN A 30 1.02 5.02 -18.73
N TYR A 31 0.24 5.95 -18.16
CA TYR A 31 -0.28 7.12 -18.86
C TYR A 31 0.04 8.41 -18.10
N PRO A 32 1.34 8.75 -17.90
CA PRO A 32 1.76 9.89 -17.08
C PRO A 32 1.37 11.26 -17.68
N GLN A 33 1.02 11.30 -18.96
CA GLN A 33 0.53 12.48 -19.65
C GLN A 33 -0.91 12.89 -19.27
N ARG A 34 -1.70 11.93 -18.73
CA ARG A 34 -3.10 12.20 -18.36
C ARG A 34 -3.17 13.18 -17.18
N ILE A 35 -4.15 14.09 -17.21
CA ILE A 35 -4.34 15.10 -16.18
C ILE A 35 -4.55 14.45 -14.79
N GLN A 36 -5.32 13.37 -14.71
CA GLN A 36 -5.59 12.63 -13.47
C GLN A 36 -4.30 12.16 -12.78
N PHE A 37 -3.30 11.69 -13.57
CA PHE A 37 -2.00 11.31 -13.02
C PHE A 37 -1.24 12.55 -12.54
N LYS A 38 -1.23 13.63 -13.32
CA LYS A 38 -0.48 14.85 -12.99
C LYS A 38 -0.96 15.53 -11.72
N ILE A 39 -2.27 15.47 -11.41
CA ILE A 39 -2.88 16.10 -10.22
C ILE A 39 -2.96 15.18 -9.02
N HIS A 40 -2.58 13.88 -9.14
CA HIS A 40 -2.70 12.94 -8.05
C HIS A 40 -1.76 13.29 -6.89
N PRO A 41 -2.23 13.30 -5.63
CA PRO A 41 -1.41 13.72 -4.48
C PRO A 41 -0.10 12.96 -4.31
N THR A 42 -0.08 11.64 -4.53
CA THR A 42 1.16 10.85 -4.43
C THR A 42 2.19 11.22 -5.50
N VAL A 43 1.74 11.62 -6.69
CA VAL A 43 2.63 12.14 -7.74
C VAL A 43 3.24 13.48 -7.31
N TRP A 44 2.46 14.33 -6.66
CA TRP A 44 2.97 15.59 -6.09
C TRP A 44 3.95 15.34 -4.95
N MET A 45 3.67 14.40 -4.06
CA MET A 45 4.62 13.99 -3.00
C MET A 45 5.94 13.55 -3.60
N GLY A 46 5.91 12.68 -4.64
CA GLY A 46 7.11 12.23 -5.32
C GLY A 46 7.89 13.34 -6.02
N LYS A 47 7.21 14.23 -6.77
CA LYS A 47 7.83 15.38 -7.43
C LYS A 47 8.44 16.36 -6.42
N PHE A 48 7.75 16.64 -5.32
CA PHE A 48 8.24 17.50 -4.26
C PHE A 48 9.48 16.93 -3.61
N THR A 49 9.49 15.62 -3.31
CA THR A 49 10.67 14.92 -2.80
C THR A 49 11.85 15.03 -3.76
N GLN A 50 11.63 14.79 -5.06
CA GLN A 50 12.68 14.89 -6.07
C GLN A 50 13.21 16.31 -6.24
N ALA A 51 12.36 17.33 -6.18
CA ALA A 51 12.78 18.73 -6.25
C ALA A 51 13.62 19.15 -5.04
N LEU A 52 13.30 18.64 -3.86
CA LEU A 52 14.06 18.97 -2.64
C LEU A 52 15.36 18.17 -2.50
N LYS A 53 15.39 16.89 -2.92
CA LYS A 53 16.53 15.99 -2.72
C LYS A 53 17.89 16.59 -3.03
N PRO A 54 18.13 17.31 -4.16
CA PRO A 54 19.43 17.88 -4.47
C PRO A 54 19.93 18.88 -3.43
N HIS A 55 19.04 19.62 -2.79
CA HIS A 55 19.38 20.64 -1.77
C HIS A 55 19.80 20.03 -0.43
N PHE A 56 19.51 18.76 -0.21
CA PHE A 56 19.81 18.01 1.02
C PHE A 56 20.98 17.03 0.85
N LYS A 57 21.55 16.90 -0.35
CA LYS A 57 22.76 16.10 -0.58
C LYS A 57 23.96 16.69 0.13
N ASN A 58 24.85 15.83 0.66
CA ASN A 58 26.07 16.26 1.31
C ASN A 58 27.18 15.20 1.13
N PRO A 59 28.45 15.60 0.88
CA PRO A 59 29.57 14.67 0.78
C PRO A 59 29.85 13.90 2.09
N ASN A 60 29.50 14.50 3.24
CA ASN A 60 29.65 13.84 4.53
C ASN A 60 28.43 12.94 4.83
N PRO A 61 28.61 11.61 4.94
CA PRO A 61 27.53 10.66 5.17
C PRO A 61 26.67 10.94 6.42
N LYS A 62 27.27 11.46 7.49
CA LYS A 62 26.54 11.76 8.75
C LYS A 62 25.62 12.98 8.56
N ILE A 63 26.13 14.01 7.89
CA ILE A 63 25.35 15.21 7.59
C ILE A 63 24.23 14.86 6.60
N GLU A 64 24.53 14.06 5.58
CA GLU A 64 23.53 13.64 4.59
C GLU A 64 22.41 12.81 5.24
N LYS A 65 22.69 11.94 6.23
CA LYS A 65 21.65 11.25 7.01
C LYS A 65 20.77 12.22 7.78
N LEU A 66 21.38 13.22 8.44
CA LEU A 66 20.61 14.25 9.15
C LEU A 66 19.73 15.06 8.18
N ASN A 67 20.31 15.45 7.05
CA ASN A 67 19.56 16.10 5.98
C ASN A 67 18.40 15.25 5.46
N GLY A 68 18.57 13.93 5.38
CA GLY A 68 17.51 12.97 5.05
C GLY A 68 16.38 12.95 6.05
N VAL A 69 16.67 13.08 7.35
CA VAL A 69 15.64 13.24 8.39
C VAL A 69 14.86 14.53 8.16
N ILE A 70 15.56 15.65 7.94
CA ILE A 70 14.93 16.95 7.71
C ILE A 70 14.07 16.92 6.44
N LEU A 71 14.59 16.38 5.35
CA LEU A 71 13.85 16.18 4.09
C LEU A 71 12.57 15.37 4.33
N GLY A 72 12.67 14.24 5.02
CA GLY A 72 11.53 13.40 5.34
C GLY A 72 10.47 14.13 6.15
N LEU A 73 10.87 14.80 7.21
CA LEU A 73 9.94 15.60 8.04
C LEU A 73 9.28 16.72 7.25
N ILE A 74 10.03 17.45 6.41
CA ILE A 74 9.46 18.50 5.55
C ILE A 74 8.39 17.91 4.64
N VAL A 75 8.66 16.80 3.95
CA VAL A 75 7.68 16.18 3.03
C VAL A 75 6.45 15.73 3.80
N ILE A 76 6.61 14.97 4.90
CA ILE A 76 5.47 14.47 5.69
C ILE A 76 4.61 15.63 6.19
N LEU A 77 5.21 16.65 6.79
CA LEU A 77 4.48 17.77 7.37
C LEU A 77 3.83 18.67 6.31
N THR A 78 4.49 18.86 5.14
CA THR A 78 3.94 19.66 4.03
C THR A 78 2.61 19.08 3.51
N PHE A 79 2.40 17.78 3.57
CA PHE A 79 1.14 17.19 3.11
C PHE A 79 0.15 16.92 4.25
N SER A 80 0.62 16.53 5.43
CA SER A 80 -0.27 16.19 6.55
C SER A 80 -0.85 17.39 7.28
N LEU A 81 -0.03 18.44 7.56
CA LEU A 81 -0.51 19.62 8.29
C LEU A 81 -1.54 20.44 7.51
N PRO A 82 -1.34 20.77 6.21
CA PRO A 82 -2.38 21.42 5.43
C PRO A 82 -3.66 20.60 5.32
N THR A 83 -3.56 19.26 5.30
CA THR A 83 -4.74 18.40 5.34
C THR A 83 -5.49 18.58 6.66
N TYR A 84 -4.79 18.57 7.79
CA TYR A 84 -5.40 18.77 9.10
C TYR A 84 -6.07 20.14 9.24
N PHE A 85 -5.31 21.23 9.01
CA PHE A 85 -5.85 22.59 9.15
C PHE A 85 -6.90 22.91 8.08
N GLY A 86 -6.69 22.46 6.83
CA GLY A 86 -7.64 22.66 5.74
C GLY A 86 -8.99 21.99 6.01
N LEU A 87 -8.98 20.74 6.47
CA LEU A 87 -10.21 20.04 6.86
C LEU A 87 -10.88 20.69 8.08
N SER A 88 -10.12 21.17 9.08
CA SER A 88 -10.65 21.93 10.21
C SER A 88 -11.33 23.23 9.77
N ILE A 89 -10.70 24.00 8.88
CA ILE A 89 -11.26 25.24 8.32
C ILE A 89 -12.54 24.92 7.52
N ILE A 90 -12.51 23.91 6.66
CA ILE A 90 -13.67 23.49 5.87
C ILE A 90 -14.84 23.12 6.79
N TYR A 91 -14.57 22.32 7.83
CA TYR A 91 -15.60 21.94 8.79
C TYR A 91 -16.23 23.18 9.47
N THR A 92 -15.39 24.10 9.96
CA THR A 92 -15.83 25.26 10.71
C THR A 92 -16.64 26.27 9.86
N TYR A 93 -16.22 26.52 8.62
CA TYR A 93 -16.80 27.57 7.79
C TYR A 93 -17.77 27.08 6.71
N LEU A 94 -17.62 25.83 6.24
CA LEU A 94 -18.41 25.26 5.14
C LEU A 94 -19.33 24.12 5.59
N GLY A 95 -19.18 23.68 6.85
CA GLY A 95 -20.03 22.65 7.45
C GLY A 95 -19.66 21.22 7.10
N VAL A 96 -20.35 20.29 7.76
CA VAL A 96 -20.04 18.86 7.76
C VAL A 96 -20.15 18.19 6.39
N ILE A 97 -21.07 18.64 5.53
CA ILE A 97 -21.26 18.01 4.21
C ILE A 97 -20.05 18.27 3.32
N VAL A 98 -19.58 19.52 3.22
CA VAL A 98 -18.39 19.86 2.42
C VAL A 98 -17.15 19.21 3.01
N TYR A 99 -17.04 19.17 4.34
CA TYR A 99 -15.98 18.43 5.03
C TYR A 99 -15.93 16.96 4.60
N ILE A 100 -17.08 16.25 4.62
CA ILE A 100 -17.14 14.83 4.20
C ILE A 100 -16.70 14.67 2.75
N LEU A 101 -17.21 15.48 1.82
CA LEU A 101 -16.87 15.40 0.40
C LEU A 101 -15.37 15.56 0.15
N VAL A 102 -14.75 16.56 0.78
CA VAL A 102 -13.31 16.82 0.64
C VAL A 102 -12.49 15.70 1.31
N ALA A 103 -12.88 15.29 2.53
CA ALA A 103 -12.22 14.21 3.26
C ALA A 103 -12.23 12.87 2.50
N VAL A 104 -13.36 12.55 1.85
CA VAL A 104 -13.52 11.36 1.00
C VAL A 104 -12.52 11.37 -0.16
N VAL A 105 -12.39 12.48 -0.87
CA VAL A 105 -11.46 12.61 -2.01
C VAL A 105 -10.01 12.48 -1.54
N ILE A 106 -9.66 13.12 -0.42
CA ILE A 106 -8.30 13.05 0.14
C ILE A 106 -8.00 11.63 0.61
N LEU A 107 -8.89 10.99 1.39
CA LEU A 107 -8.69 9.62 1.89
C LEU A 107 -8.58 8.63 0.72
N LYS A 108 -9.45 8.73 -0.30
CA LYS A 108 -9.38 7.91 -1.51
C LYS A 108 -8.00 7.98 -2.16
N SER A 109 -7.39 9.16 -2.23
CA SER A 109 -6.07 9.32 -2.86
C SER A 109 -4.92 8.62 -2.10
N THR A 110 -5.16 8.14 -0.89
CA THR A 110 -4.18 7.36 -0.11
C THR A 110 -4.31 5.85 -0.31
N ILE A 111 -5.40 5.39 -0.94
CA ILE A 111 -5.77 3.97 -1.08
C ILE A 111 -5.78 3.61 -2.58
N CYS A 112 -5.30 2.41 -2.92
CA CYS A 112 -5.33 1.91 -4.30
C CYS A 112 -5.87 0.48 -4.33
N MET A 113 -7.12 0.29 -4.81
CA MET A 113 -7.76 -1.03 -4.91
C MET A 113 -8.06 -1.42 -6.37
N LYS A 114 -8.75 -0.53 -7.09
CA LYS A 114 -9.26 -0.82 -8.43
C LYS A 114 -8.13 -1.04 -9.44
N LEU A 115 -7.18 -0.13 -9.51
CA LEU A 115 -6.09 -0.19 -10.50
C LEU A 115 -5.35 -1.54 -10.43
N GLU A 116 -4.97 -1.97 -9.23
CA GLU A 116 -4.24 -3.23 -9.05
C GLU A 116 -5.15 -4.45 -9.32
N THR A 117 -6.45 -4.36 -9.01
CA THR A 117 -7.41 -5.41 -9.35
C THR A 117 -7.55 -5.57 -10.86
N ASP A 118 -7.67 -4.45 -11.57
CA ASP A 118 -7.79 -4.45 -13.03
C ASP A 118 -6.51 -4.97 -13.69
N TRP A 119 -5.34 -4.59 -13.16
CA TRP A 119 -4.05 -5.09 -13.65
C TRP A 119 -3.85 -6.57 -13.38
N GLY A 120 -4.21 -7.07 -12.20
CA GLY A 120 -4.14 -8.50 -11.89
C GLY A 120 -5.04 -9.33 -12.82
N LYS A 121 -6.28 -8.88 -13.04
CA LYS A 121 -7.19 -9.53 -14.00
C LYS A 121 -6.68 -9.48 -15.43
N ALA A 122 -6.13 -8.34 -15.85
CA ALA A 122 -5.56 -8.19 -17.19
C ALA A 122 -4.32 -9.08 -17.39
N ALA A 123 -3.44 -9.19 -16.37
CA ALA A 123 -2.32 -10.12 -16.40
C ALA A 123 -2.78 -11.58 -16.53
N ALA A 124 -3.74 -12.00 -15.72
CA ALA A 124 -4.29 -13.36 -15.77
C ALA A 124 -4.88 -13.68 -17.15
N LYS A 125 -5.67 -12.77 -17.69
CA LYS A 125 -6.26 -12.93 -19.04
C LYS A 125 -5.20 -12.99 -20.13
N ALA A 126 -4.20 -12.12 -20.10
CA ALA A 126 -3.12 -12.10 -21.08
C ALA A 126 -2.31 -13.41 -21.08
N ILE A 127 -2.05 -13.98 -19.90
CA ILE A 127 -1.39 -15.27 -19.75
C ILE A 127 -2.27 -16.39 -20.31
N GLU A 128 -3.58 -16.39 -20.01
CA GLU A 128 -4.53 -17.40 -20.47
C GLU A 128 -4.62 -17.48 -21.99
N ILE A 129 -4.59 -16.34 -22.69
CA ILE A 129 -4.62 -16.28 -24.16
C ILE A 129 -3.24 -16.38 -24.83
N GLY A 130 -2.16 -16.53 -24.03
CA GLY A 130 -0.78 -16.65 -24.52
C GLY A 130 -0.13 -15.32 -24.95
N ASP A 131 -0.75 -14.17 -24.71
CA ASP A 131 -0.15 -12.86 -25.02
C ASP A 131 0.86 -12.45 -23.92
N MET A 132 2.06 -13.01 -24.05
CA MET A 132 3.15 -12.76 -23.11
C MET A 132 3.66 -11.31 -23.15
N ASN A 133 3.54 -10.62 -24.30
CA ASN A 133 3.95 -9.23 -24.41
C ASN A 133 3.02 -8.31 -23.60
N GLU A 134 1.71 -8.56 -23.67
CA GLU A 134 0.75 -7.85 -22.83
C GLU A 134 0.93 -8.22 -21.35
N ALA A 135 1.04 -9.51 -21.02
CA ALA A 135 1.20 -9.98 -19.64
C ALA A 135 2.42 -9.34 -18.93
N ARG A 136 3.54 -9.21 -19.62
CA ARG A 136 4.76 -8.58 -19.07
C ARG A 136 4.56 -7.13 -18.64
N LYS A 137 3.63 -6.38 -19.25
CA LYS A 137 3.34 -5.00 -18.84
C LYS A 137 2.83 -4.88 -17.40
N TYR A 138 2.23 -5.93 -16.87
CA TYR A 138 1.67 -5.95 -15.51
C TYR A 138 2.64 -6.47 -14.45
N ALA A 139 3.82 -6.96 -14.84
CA ALA A 139 4.87 -7.35 -13.91
C ALA A 139 5.70 -6.17 -13.34
N HIS A 140 5.35 -4.93 -13.68
CA HIS A 140 6.08 -3.72 -13.31
C HIS A 140 6.14 -3.42 -11.81
N PHE A 141 5.14 -3.82 -11.06
CA PHE A 141 5.07 -3.50 -9.63
C PHE A 141 6.25 -4.05 -8.82
N SER A 142 6.86 -5.14 -9.27
CA SER A 142 7.98 -5.77 -8.57
C SER A 142 9.35 -5.17 -8.91
N ARG A 143 9.40 -4.08 -9.72
CA ARG A 143 10.65 -3.46 -10.19
C ARG A 143 11.64 -4.46 -10.79
N ARG A 144 11.12 -5.39 -11.60
CA ARG A 144 11.90 -6.38 -12.35
C ARG A 144 12.16 -5.88 -13.77
N ASP A 145 13.24 -6.35 -14.38
CA ASP A 145 13.29 -6.37 -15.85
C ASP A 145 12.32 -7.45 -16.33
N ASN A 146 11.30 -7.03 -17.06
CA ASN A 146 10.18 -7.90 -17.46
C ASN A 146 10.31 -8.41 -18.90
N LYS A 147 11.36 -8.04 -19.64
CA LYS A 147 11.47 -8.37 -21.06
C LYS A 147 11.42 -9.88 -21.35
N ASP A 148 12.03 -10.68 -20.48
CA ASP A 148 12.19 -12.11 -20.66
C ASP A 148 11.46 -12.96 -19.60
N LEU A 149 10.53 -12.39 -18.84
CA LEU A 149 9.79 -13.14 -17.83
C LEU A 149 8.90 -14.20 -18.47
N THR A 150 8.99 -15.43 -17.95
CA THR A 150 8.07 -16.54 -18.26
C THR A 150 6.71 -16.33 -17.60
N ALA A 151 5.68 -17.07 -18.02
CA ALA A 151 4.34 -16.98 -17.44
C ALA A 151 4.35 -17.20 -15.91
N PRO A 152 4.98 -18.25 -15.33
CA PRO A 152 5.07 -18.40 -13.89
C PRO A 152 5.78 -17.23 -13.18
N GLN A 153 6.81 -16.65 -13.78
CA GLN A 153 7.51 -15.49 -13.21
C GLN A 153 6.67 -14.23 -13.20
N ILE A 154 5.81 -14.02 -14.22
CA ILE A 154 4.85 -12.94 -14.24
C ILE A 154 3.79 -13.15 -13.15
N VAL A 155 3.23 -14.36 -13.04
CA VAL A 155 2.27 -14.71 -11.98
C VAL A 155 2.87 -14.46 -10.61
N SER A 156 4.11 -14.94 -10.36
CA SER A 156 4.85 -14.66 -9.11
C SER A 156 4.93 -13.16 -8.83
N SER A 157 5.39 -12.39 -9.81
CA SER A 157 5.55 -10.94 -9.68
C SER A 157 4.24 -10.22 -9.33
N VAL A 158 3.14 -10.61 -9.98
CA VAL A 158 1.82 -10.01 -9.74
C VAL A 158 1.31 -10.36 -8.34
N ILE A 159 1.44 -11.61 -7.91
CA ILE A 159 1.00 -12.07 -6.57
C ILE A 159 1.86 -11.43 -5.47
N GLU A 160 3.18 -11.35 -5.65
CA GLU A 160 4.09 -10.67 -4.73
C GLU A 160 3.68 -9.22 -4.52
N SER A 161 3.47 -8.48 -5.61
CA SER A 161 3.04 -7.07 -5.57
C SER A 161 1.69 -6.90 -4.89
N MET A 162 0.71 -7.77 -5.17
CA MET A 162 -0.60 -7.73 -4.51
C MET A 162 -0.50 -7.97 -3.01
N SER A 163 0.39 -8.87 -2.59
CA SER A 163 0.60 -9.19 -1.17
C SER A 163 1.23 -8.04 -0.42
N GLU A 164 2.26 -7.42 -0.99
CA GLU A 164 2.96 -6.24 -0.48
C GLU A 164 2.00 -5.04 -0.39
N ASN A 165 1.31 -4.73 -1.49
CA ASN A 165 0.44 -3.58 -1.61
C ASN A 165 -0.87 -3.70 -0.78
N LEU A 166 -1.24 -4.90 -0.33
CA LEU A 166 -2.33 -5.07 0.64
C LEU A 166 -2.01 -4.34 1.95
N THR A 167 -0.75 -4.34 2.37
CA THR A 167 -0.28 -3.52 3.49
C THR A 167 -0.14 -2.07 3.07
N ASP A 168 0.71 -1.77 2.11
CA ASP A 168 1.21 -0.42 1.83
C ASP A 168 0.14 0.51 1.23
N PHE A 169 -0.77 -0.04 0.42
CA PHE A 169 -1.73 0.77 -0.35
C PHE A 169 -3.17 0.58 0.10
N ARG A 170 -3.41 -0.21 1.17
CA ARG A 170 -4.78 -0.46 1.68
C ARG A 170 -4.84 -0.45 3.21
N LEU A 171 -4.33 -1.49 3.86
CA LEU A 171 -4.51 -1.63 5.30
C LEU A 171 -3.77 -0.57 6.11
N SER A 172 -2.51 -0.25 5.77
CA SER A 172 -1.78 0.80 6.51
C SER A 172 -2.45 2.18 6.42
N PRO A 173 -2.83 2.70 5.24
CA PRO A 173 -3.60 3.96 5.18
C PRO A 173 -4.87 3.93 6.02
N ILE A 174 -5.62 2.81 6.02
CA ILE A 174 -6.87 2.66 6.79
C ILE A 174 -6.57 2.55 8.29
N ILE A 175 -5.50 1.87 8.69
CA ILE A 175 -5.03 1.81 10.09
C ILE A 175 -4.70 3.23 10.57
N TYR A 176 -3.90 3.98 9.81
CA TYR A 176 -3.54 5.34 10.18
C TYR A 176 -4.73 6.31 10.15
N TYR A 177 -5.69 6.06 9.25
CA TYR A 177 -6.99 6.74 9.29
C TYR A 177 -7.76 6.44 10.59
N ALA A 178 -7.81 5.17 11.01
CA ALA A 178 -8.50 4.77 12.21
C ALA A 178 -7.93 5.44 13.48
N PHE A 179 -6.61 5.65 13.55
CA PHE A 179 -5.96 6.26 14.72
C PHE A 179 -5.86 7.78 14.66
N PHE A 180 -5.71 8.38 13.47
CA PHE A 180 -5.34 9.80 13.32
C PHE A 180 -6.20 10.54 12.27
N GLY A 181 -7.29 9.94 11.79
CA GLY A 181 -8.15 10.52 10.76
C GLY A 181 -7.47 10.63 9.39
N VAL A 182 -8.07 11.43 8.51
CA VAL A 182 -7.56 11.67 7.15
C VAL A 182 -6.12 12.18 7.13
N PRO A 183 -5.70 13.12 8.01
CA PRO A 183 -4.31 13.58 8.07
C PRO A 183 -3.32 12.45 8.36
N GLY A 184 -3.71 11.46 9.20
CA GLY A 184 -2.88 10.29 9.49
C GLY A 184 -2.67 9.39 8.27
N ALA A 185 -3.72 9.14 7.50
CA ALA A 185 -3.62 8.39 6.24
C ALA A 185 -2.71 9.10 5.22
N VAL A 186 -2.81 10.44 5.14
CA VAL A 186 -1.94 11.26 4.27
C VAL A 186 -0.49 11.24 4.76
N ALA A 187 -0.25 11.35 6.07
CA ALA A 187 1.10 11.25 6.64
C ALA A 187 1.74 9.90 6.33
N PHE A 188 1.01 8.81 6.55
CA PHE A 188 1.48 7.47 6.17
C PHE A 188 1.80 7.40 4.67
N ARG A 189 0.91 7.91 3.81
CA ARG A 189 1.13 7.88 2.36
C ARG A 189 2.36 8.69 1.94
N ALA A 190 2.65 9.81 2.62
CA ALA A 190 3.86 10.58 2.40
C ALA A 190 5.12 9.78 2.79
N VAL A 191 5.10 9.06 3.93
CA VAL A 191 6.20 8.17 4.36
C VAL A 191 6.46 7.08 3.32
N ASN A 192 5.43 6.36 2.91
CA ASN A 192 5.52 5.29 1.92
C ASN A 192 5.99 5.81 0.54
N THR A 193 5.53 7.00 0.13
CA THR A 193 6.01 7.63 -1.09
C THR A 193 7.48 8.04 -0.99
N LEU A 194 7.90 8.59 0.15
CA LEU A 194 9.30 8.92 0.41
C LEU A 194 10.22 7.70 0.28
N ASP A 195 9.86 6.58 0.92
CA ASP A 195 10.62 5.33 0.78
C ASP A 195 10.69 4.91 -0.69
N GLY A 196 9.57 4.96 -1.39
CA GLY A 196 9.50 4.68 -2.82
C GLY A 196 10.36 5.59 -3.70
N MET A 197 10.70 6.81 -3.26
CA MET A 197 11.46 7.80 -4.02
C MET A 197 12.95 7.84 -3.66
N VAL A 198 13.31 7.60 -2.40
CA VAL A 198 14.68 7.78 -1.91
C VAL A 198 15.17 6.64 -1.01
N GLY A 199 14.32 5.69 -0.58
CA GLY A 199 14.66 4.61 0.34
C GLY A 199 15.54 3.50 -0.23
N PHE A 200 16.18 3.70 -1.37
CA PHE A 200 17.03 2.71 -2.03
C PHE A 200 18.38 2.53 -1.32
N LYS A 201 18.97 1.33 -1.50
CA LYS A 201 20.29 0.98 -0.94
C LYS A 201 21.45 1.21 -1.92
N ASP A 202 21.19 1.89 -3.04
CA ASP A 202 22.24 2.27 -3.98
C ASP A 202 23.09 3.43 -3.41
N PRO A 203 24.32 3.67 -3.94
CA PRO A 203 25.23 4.70 -3.43
C PRO A 203 24.63 6.10 -3.41
N GLU A 204 23.72 6.42 -4.34
CA GLU A 204 23.09 7.74 -4.42
C GLU A 204 22.12 7.99 -3.25
N HIS A 205 21.40 6.96 -2.80
CA HIS A 205 20.32 7.09 -1.82
C HIS A 205 20.67 6.59 -0.42
N LEU A 206 21.79 5.85 -0.27
CA LEU A 206 22.16 5.14 0.95
C LEU A 206 22.13 6.00 2.22
N HIS A 207 22.51 7.26 2.12
CA HIS A 207 22.55 8.16 3.27
C HIS A 207 21.31 9.06 3.34
N ILE A 208 20.97 9.74 2.25
CA ILE A 208 19.81 10.64 2.19
C ILE A 208 18.48 9.90 2.43
N GLY A 209 18.35 8.68 1.91
CA GLY A 209 17.14 7.84 2.03
C GLY A 209 17.06 6.99 3.30
N TRP A 210 18.11 6.99 4.13
CA TRP A 210 18.16 6.14 5.32
C TRP A 210 16.95 6.35 6.24
N PHE A 211 16.60 7.60 6.54
CA PHE A 211 15.45 7.91 7.38
C PHE A 211 14.16 7.40 6.77
N SER A 212 13.94 7.64 5.49
CA SER A 212 12.71 7.22 4.79
C SER A 212 12.53 5.71 4.86
N ALA A 213 13.58 4.93 4.56
CA ALA A 213 13.54 3.47 4.60
C ALA A 213 13.32 2.92 6.02
N VAL A 214 14.00 3.48 7.03
CA VAL A 214 13.85 3.04 8.43
C VAL A 214 12.47 3.43 8.95
N PHE A 215 12.00 4.64 8.68
CA PHE A 215 10.72 5.13 9.18
C PHE A 215 9.55 4.39 8.54
N ASP A 216 9.59 4.13 7.21
CA ASP A 216 8.61 3.27 6.54
C ASP A 216 8.60 1.85 7.15
N THR A 217 9.78 1.27 7.42
CA THR A 217 9.87 -0.02 8.09
C THR A 217 9.20 -0.02 9.47
N ILE A 218 9.38 1.03 10.26
CA ILE A 218 8.79 1.16 11.60
C ILE A 218 7.26 1.31 11.52
N VAL A 219 6.76 2.22 10.68
CA VAL A 219 5.32 2.48 10.59
C VAL A 219 4.55 1.31 9.96
N ASN A 220 5.19 0.52 9.11
CA ASN A 220 4.61 -0.70 8.53
C ASN A 220 4.82 -1.96 9.40
N TYR A 221 5.54 -1.88 10.52
CA TYR A 221 5.88 -3.08 11.30
C TYR A 221 4.64 -3.82 11.83
N ILE A 222 3.75 -3.12 12.52
CA ILE A 222 2.49 -3.68 13.03
C ILE A 222 1.50 -3.96 11.88
N PRO A 223 1.24 -3.02 10.94
CA PRO A 223 0.37 -3.28 9.80
C PRO A 223 0.71 -4.56 9.04
N ALA A 224 1.99 -4.82 8.78
CA ALA A 224 2.44 -6.00 8.05
C ALA A 224 2.07 -7.32 8.74
N ARG A 225 2.19 -7.38 10.08
CA ARG A 225 1.82 -8.58 10.86
C ARG A 225 0.31 -8.77 10.91
N LEU A 226 -0.45 -7.69 11.06
CA LEU A 226 -1.91 -7.72 10.99
C LEU A 226 -2.38 -8.17 9.61
N THR A 227 -1.78 -7.62 8.55
CA THR A 227 -2.09 -8.05 7.17
C THR A 227 -1.85 -9.55 6.97
N THR A 228 -0.74 -10.07 7.48
CA THR A 228 -0.43 -11.50 7.44
C THR A 228 -1.50 -12.34 8.14
N LEU A 229 -1.91 -11.92 9.34
CA LEU A 229 -2.99 -12.59 10.06
C LEU A 229 -4.30 -12.58 9.25
N PHE A 230 -4.64 -11.44 8.64
CA PHE A 230 -5.85 -11.35 7.80
C PHE A 230 -5.76 -12.19 6.52
N ILE A 231 -4.58 -12.34 5.91
CA ILE A 231 -4.37 -13.28 4.78
C ILE A 231 -4.64 -14.72 5.24
N ILE A 232 -4.12 -15.13 6.40
CA ILE A 232 -4.29 -16.47 6.94
C ILE A 232 -5.78 -16.76 7.26
N LEU A 233 -6.46 -15.80 7.90
CA LEU A 233 -7.89 -15.90 8.20
C LEU A 233 -8.73 -15.92 6.92
N ALA A 234 -8.38 -15.08 5.93
CA ALA A 234 -9.03 -15.07 4.63
C ALA A 234 -8.87 -16.40 3.89
N ALA A 235 -7.67 -17.00 3.92
CA ALA A 235 -7.43 -18.32 3.37
C ALA A 235 -8.33 -19.37 4.03
N ALA A 236 -8.45 -19.34 5.36
CA ALA A 236 -9.33 -20.28 6.08
C ALA A 236 -10.82 -20.12 5.69
N ILE A 237 -11.30 -18.88 5.54
CA ILE A 237 -12.70 -18.60 5.17
C ILE A 237 -12.99 -19.02 3.72
N LEU A 238 -12.01 -18.86 2.82
CA LEU A 238 -12.15 -19.20 1.41
C LEU A 238 -11.86 -20.66 1.07
N GLY A 239 -11.50 -21.49 2.07
CA GLY A 239 -11.18 -22.90 1.88
C GLY A 239 -9.79 -23.17 1.31
N GLU A 240 -8.90 -22.16 1.33
CA GLU A 240 -7.51 -22.27 0.93
C GLU A 240 -6.63 -22.78 2.09
N ASP A 241 -5.35 -23.10 1.83
CA ASP A 241 -4.46 -23.72 2.81
C ASP A 241 -3.95 -22.72 3.87
N TYR A 242 -4.78 -22.38 4.84
CA TYR A 242 -4.40 -21.49 5.94
C TYR A 242 -3.30 -22.06 6.85
N LYS A 243 -3.21 -23.40 6.97
CA LYS A 243 -2.16 -24.04 7.78
C LYS A 243 -0.78 -23.86 7.13
N SER A 244 -0.71 -24.09 5.82
CA SER A 244 0.49 -23.82 5.04
C SER A 244 0.80 -22.32 5.03
N SER A 245 -0.22 -21.44 4.89
CA SER A 245 -0.07 -19.99 4.99
C SER A 245 0.64 -19.57 6.28
N TRP A 246 0.18 -20.06 7.43
CA TRP A 246 0.82 -19.82 8.74
C TRP A 246 2.24 -20.34 8.80
N LYS A 247 2.45 -21.61 8.43
CA LYS A 247 3.76 -22.29 8.47
C LYS A 247 4.79 -21.57 7.60
N ILE A 248 4.42 -21.25 6.36
CA ILE A 248 5.32 -20.63 5.40
C ILE A 248 5.63 -19.18 5.78
N ALA A 249 4.65 -18.41 6.29
CA ALA A 249 4.89 -17.08 6.81
C ALA A 249 6.02 -17.06 7.83
N HIS A 250 5.98 -17.95 8.83
CA HIS A 250 7.00 -18.03 9.87
C HIS A 250 8.35 -18.57 9.37
N ARG A 251 8.33 -19.57 8.45
CA ARG A 251 9.54 -20.16 7.91
C ARG A 251 10.30 -19.23 6.97
N ASP A 252 9.58 -18.51 6.11
CA ASP A 252 10.16 -17.89 4.92
C ASP A 252 10.20 -16.34 4.96
N GLN A 253 9.54 -15.68 5.90
CA GLN A 253 9.48 -14.21 5.96
C GLN A 253 10.87 -13.55 5.92
N ALA A 254 11.87 -14.15 6.53
CA ALA A 254 13.23 -13.60 6.59
C ALA A 254 14.06 -13.84 5.31
N LYS A 255 13.57 -14.63 4.35
CA LYS A 255 14.23 -14.84 3.05
C LYS A 255 14.12 -13.61 2.13
N ILE A 256 13.14 -12.74 2.39
CA ILE A 256 12.96 -11.49 1.64
C ILE A 256 13.73 -10.39 2.36
N PRO A 257 14.49 -9.53 1.65
CA PRO A 257 15.31 -8.47 2.26
C PRO A 257 14.52 -7.38 3.01
N SER A 258 13.19 -7.37 2.92
CA SER A 258 12.30 -6.46 3.64
C SER A 258 11.83 -7.09 4.95
N THR A 259 11.98 -6.38 6.05
CA THR A 259 11.50 -6.80 7.38
C THR A 259 9.98 -7.01 7.42
N ASN A 260 9.24 -6.32 6.56
CA ASN A 260 7.78 -6.32 6.54
C ASN A 260 7.20 -7.20 5.43
N HIS A 261 7.61 -6.98 4.17
CA HIS A 261 6.97 -7.59 3.00
C HIS A 261 7.10 -9.11 2.96
N GLY A 262 8.14 -9.67 3.58
CA GLY A 262 8.32 -11.12 3.66
C GLY A 262 7.16 -11.85 4.34
N TRP A 263 6.50 -11.21 5.30
CA TRP A 263 5.40 -11.80 6.03
C TRP A 263 4.17 -12.03 5.14
N GLN A 264 3.72 -11.01 4.41
CA GLN A 264 2.53 -11.10 3.54
C GLN A 264 2.80 -12.00 2.35
N MET A 265 3.97 -11.84 1.72
CA MET A 265 4.32 -12.62 0.52
C MET A 265 4.46 -14.11 0.85
N ALA A 266 5.12 -14.46 1.96
CA ALA A 266 5.25 -15.84 2.39
C ALA A 266 3.91 -16.45 2.81
N SER A 267 3.03 -15.70 3.51
CA SER A 267 1.70 -16.19 3.86
C SER A 267 0.82 -16.42 2.63
N MET A 268 0.88 -15.53 1.63
CA MET A 268 0.15 -15.72 0.37
C MET A 268 0.66 -16.92 -0.42
N ALA A 269 2.00 -17.10 -0.51
CA ALA A 269 2.60 -18.26 -1.14
C ALA A 269 2.13 -19.57 -0.49
N GLY A 270 2.09 -19.62 0.85
CA GLY A 270 1.58 -20.76 1.60
C GLY A 270 0.11 -21.02 1.37
N ALA A 271 -0.74 -19.96 1.40
CA ALA A 271 -2.17 -20.08 1.15
C ALA A 271 -2.48 -20.68 -0.23
N LEU A 272 -1.72 -20.25 -1.25
CA LEU A 272 -1.86 -20.68 -2.63
C LEU A 272 -1.12 -22.00 -2.95
N ARG A 273 -0.30 -22.52 -2.01
CA ARG A 273 0.54 -23.72 -2.15
C ARG A 273 1.54 -23.64 -3.30
N VAL A 274 2.06 -22.45 -3.56
CA VAL A 274 2.98 -22.16 -4.65
C VAL A 274 4.32 -21.63 -4.14
N LYS A 275 5.33 -21.70 -5.00
CA LYS A 275 6.59 -20.99 -4.79
C LYS A 275 6.54 -19.64 -5.52
N LEU A 276 6.66 -18.55 -4.77
CA LEU A 276 6.89 -17.22 -5.32
C LEU A 276 8.39 -16.94 -5.33
N GLU A 277 8.90 -16.39 -6.42
CA GLU A 277 10.34 -16.13 -6.54
C GLU A 277 10.66 -14.88 -7.34
N LYS A 278 11.71 -14.21 -6.90
CA LYS A 278 12.42 -13.21 -7.68
C LYS A 278 13.78 -13.78 -8.03
N PRO A 279 14.00 -14.23 -9.29
CA PRO A 279 15.19 -14.95 -9.68
C PRO A 279 16.48 -14.24 -9.23
N GLY A 280 17.40 -14.99 -8.62
CA GLY A 280 18.68 -14.46 -8.10
C GLY A 280 18.58 -13.61 -6.83
N GLN A 281 17.38 -13.41 -6.26
CA GLN A 281 17.21 -12.61 -5.05
C GLN A 281 16.59 -13.38 -3.89
N TYR A 282 15.41 -13.98 -4.09
CA TYR A 282 14.72 -14.76 -3.06
C TYR A 282 13.69 -15.72 -3.65
N ALA A 283 13.31 -16.73 -2.83
CA ALA A 283 12.16 -17.58 -3.07
C ALA A 283 11.46 -17.92 -1.75
N VAL A 284 10.12 -17.89 -1.75
CA VAL A 284 9.26 -18.19 -0.59
C VAL A 284 8.14 -19.15 -1.00
N GLY A 285 7.69 -19.99 -0.06
CA GLY A 285 6.71 -21.04 -0.35
C GLY A 285 7.31 -22.30 -0.92
N ASP A 286 6.45 -23.26 -1.21
CA ASP A 286 6.80 -24.57 -1.75
C ASP A 286 6.06 -24.79 -3.08
N PRO A 287 6.69 -25.39 -4.11
CA PRO A 287 6.09 -25.58 -5.43
C PRO A 287 5.18 -26.84 -5.43
N ILE A 288 4.10 -26.80 -4.64
CA ILE A 288 3.14 -27.91 -4.52
C ILE A 288 2.15 -27.87 -5.66
N GLU A 289 1.70 -26.68 -6.04
CA GLU A 289 0.80 -26.46 -7.15
C GLU A 289 1.46 -25.58 -8.22
N GLU A 290 0.97 -25.68 -9.45
CA GLU A 290 1.48 -24.86 -10.56
C GLU A 290 1.12 -23.38 -10.36
N LEU A 291 2.06 -22.54 -10.75
CA LEU A 291 1.91 -21.10 -10.66
C LEU A 291 1.31 -20.58 -11.99
N ASP A 292 0.01 -20.76 -12.14
CA ASP A 292 -0.79 -20.39 -13.31
C ASP A 292 -1.58 -19.07 -13.12
N SER A 293 -2.31 -18.66 -14.15
CA SER A 293 -3.14 -17.45 -14.14
C SER A 293 -4.27 -17.50 -13.10
N ASN A 294 -4.80 -18.67 -12.76
CA ASN A 294 -5.86 -18.86 -11.76
C ASN A 294 -5.38 -18.50 -10.36
N LYS A 295 -4.08 -18.66 -10.07
CA LYS A 295 -3.49 -18.26 -8.80
C LYS A 295 -3.55 -16.75 -8.58
N ILE A 296 -3.47 -15.95 -9.64
CA ILE A 296 -3.72 -14.50 -9.56
C ILE A 296 -5.15 -14.23 -9.09
N ILE A 297 -6.14 -14.92 -9.65
CA ILE A 297 -7.55 -14.72 -9.30
C ILE A 297 -7.82 -15.16 -7.86
N THR A 298 -7.24 -16.29 -7.44
CA THR A 298 -7.34 -16.74 -6.03
C THR A 298 -6.65 -15.77 -5.07
N ALA A 299 -5.46 -15.26 -5.41
CA ALA A 299 -4.78 -14.22 -4.64
C ALA A 299 -5.63 -12.95 -4.50
N LEU A 300 -6.31 -12.52 -5.56
CA LEU A 300 -7.26 -11.40 -5.52
C LEU A 300 -8.43 -11.64 -4.55
N LYS A 301 -8.97 -12.87 -4.50
CA LYS A 301 -10.04 -13.24 -3.56
C LYS A 301 -9.54 -13.19 -2.11
N ILE A 302 -8.38 -13.80 -1.83
CA ILE A 302 -7.75 -13.79 -0.50
C ILE A 302 -7.46 -12.36 -0.06
N ARG A 303 -6.85 -11.55 -0.92
CA ARG A 303 -6.56 -10.14 -0.67
C ARG A 303 -7.81 -9.33 -0.32
N ASN A 304 -8.90 -9.50 -1.09
CA ASN A 304 -10.14 -8.76 -0.85
C ASN A 304 -10.79 -9.17 0.47
N MET A 305 -10.82 -10.47 0.78
CA MET A 305 -11.32 -10.97 2.05
C MET A 305 -10.46 -10.47 3.23
N ALA A 306 -9.14 -10.49 3.10
CA ALA A 306 -8.22 -9.97 4.11
C ALA A 306 -8.43 -8.46 4.37
N LEU A 307 -8.68 -7.68 3.32
CA LEU A 307 -9.03 -6.25 3.46
C LEU A 307 -10.34 -6.07 4.22
N ILE A 308 -11.38 -6.83 3.90
CA ILE A 308 -12.67 -6.78 4.60
C ILE A 308 -12.49 -7.11 6.08
N LEU A 309 -11.76 -8.17 6.40
CA LEU A 309 -11.46 -8.56 7.78
C LEU A 309 -10.70 -7.46 8.52
N GLY A 310 -9.71 -6.85 7.87
CA GLY A 310 -8.97 -5.73 8.41
C GLY A 310 -9.85 -4.52 8.73
N ILE A 311 -10.75 -4.15 7.80
CA ILE A 311 -11.69 -3.04 8.02
C ILE A 311 -12.61 -3.36 9.20
N ILE A 312 -13.19 -4.57 9.26
CA ILE A 312 -14.07 -4.99 10.38
C ILE A 312 -13.31 -4.91 11.71
N CYS A 313 -12.06 -5.38 11.75
CA CYS A 313 -11.22 -5.32 12.95
C CYS A 313 -10.94 -3.88 13.41
N LEU A 314 -10.90 -2.92 12.48
CA LEU A 314 -10.63 -1.50 12.78
C LEU A 314 -11.87 -0.72 13.21
N LEU A 315 -13.09 -1.24 13.01
CA LEU A 315 -14.33 -0.55 13.40
C LEU A 315 -14.37 -0.13 14.89
N PRO A 316 -14.00 -1.00 15.87
CA PRO A 316 -13.94 -0.59 17.27
C PRO A 316 -12.94 0.54 17.53
N ILE A 317 -11.79 0.55 16.82
CA ILE A 317 -10.78 1.60 16.95
C ILE A 317 -11.34 2.91 16.40
N ILE A 318 -11.95 2.90 15.21
CA ILE A 318 -12.60 4.07 14.62
C ILE A 318 -13.68 4.60 15.58
N ALA A 319 -14.48 3.72 16.21
CA ALA A 319 -15.49 4.13 17.17
C ALA A 319 -14.91 4.84 18.40
N LEU A 320 -13.77 4.32 18.89
CA LEU A 320 -13.09 4.91 20.05
C LEU A 320 -12.43 6.26 19.72
N THR A 321 -11.76 6.35 18.57
CA THR A 321 -10.97 7.52 18.20
C THR A 321 -11.82 8.64 17.56
N SER A 322 -12.95 8.30 16.94
CA SER A 322 -13.79 9.26 16.21
C SER A 322 -14.26 10.44 17.09
N TYR A 323 -14.49 10.19 18.37
CA TYR A 323 -14.89 11.24 19.31
C TYR A 323 -13.84 12.35 19.43
N TYR A 324 -12.55 12.02 19.33
CA TYR A 324 -11.45 12.97 19.46
C TYR A 324 -10.97 13.55 18.13
N LEU A 325 -11.12 12.79 17.04
CA LEU A 325 -10.58 13.12 15.72
C LEU A 325 -11.55 13.86 14.82
N PHE A 326 -12.86 13.72 15.07
CA PHE A 326 -13.91 14.34 14.27
C PHE A 326 -14.76 15.21 15.20
N PRO A 327 -14.29 16.44 15.50
CA PRO A 327 -15.05 17.37 16.33
C PRO A 327 -16.34 17.73 15.61
N LEU A 328 -17.46 17.39 16.22
CA LEU A 328 -18.84 17.76 15.81
C LEU A 328 -19.48 18.60 16.87
#